data_caee06fb7f2b1c0470e70cd309c04f17
#
_entry.id   caee06fb7f2b1c0470e70cd309c04f17
#
_cell.length_a   1.000
_cell.length_b   1.000
_cell.length_c   1.000
_cell.angle_alpha   90.00
_cell.angle_beta   90.00
_cell.angle_gamma   90.00
#
_symmetry.space_group_name_H-M   'P 1'
#
loop_
_entity.id
_entity.type
_entity.pdbx_description
1 polymer ?
#
loop_
_entity_poly.entity_id
_entity_poly.type
_entity_poly.pdbx_seq_one_letter_code
_entity_poly.pdbx_strand_id
1 'polypeptide(L)'
;MKTTLLKSEDYARSPWKNGGGIFTDIADAHRAESNVKDWDSLLWRFASTPIVAPGPFSHMPGIDRLQMVVGGRGLVLKSPTQEFDEREPFTTVRFTGELEIVTELQEGPVEVVNLMGRRGAVALELEALKAPGERRLPAGTHLIYAAHGDCDIRLDGTDFAISHENTLKVELTGASTLALVSGLAVLGSIQVVG
;
A
#
# COMPACT_ATOMS: atom_id res chain seq x y z
N MET A 1 11.73 3.70 -18.41
CA MET A 1 10.48 3.20 -17.82
C MET A 1 10.44 1.68 -17.96
N LYS A 2 10.12 0.97 -16.89
CA LYS A 2 9.85 -0.48 -16.90
C LYS A 2 8.50 -0.71 -16.22
N THR A 3 7.66 -1.55 -16.82
CA THR A 3 6.33 -1.91 -16.29
C THR A 3 6.26 -3.42 -16.09
N THR A 4 5.58 -3.86 -15.02
CA THR A 4 5.37 -5.27 -14.71
C THR A 4 3.97 -5.42 -14.13
N LEU A 5 3.14 -6.26 -14.75
CA LEU A 5 1.85 -6.62 -14.18
C LEU A 5 2.07 -7.72 -13.13
N LEU A 6 1.72 -7.42 -11.89
CA LEU A 6 1.73 -8.35 -10.77
C LEU A 6 0.30 -8.87 -10.62
N LYS A 7 0.12 -10.18 -10.75
CA LYS A 7 -1.20 -10.80 -10.68
C LYS A 7 -1.52 -11.24 -9.27
N SER A 8 -2.76 -11.10 -8.85
CA SER A 8 -3.22 -11.46 -7.50
C SER A 8 -3.03 -12.95 -7.17
N GLU A 9 -3.06 -13.81 -8.19
CA GLU A 9 -2.80 -15.26 -8.07
C GLU A 9 -1.35 -15.59 -7.67
N ASP A 10 -0.40 -14.68 -7.96
CA ASP A 10 1.04 -14.85 -7.70
C ASP A 10 1.48 -14.20 -6.38
N TYR A 11 0.59 -13.51 -5.66
CA TYR A 11 0.93 -12.83 -4.41
C TYR A 11 1.26 -13.84 -3.31
N ALA A 12 2.36 -13.57 -2.60
CA ALA A 12 2.69 -14.36 -1.42
C ALA A 12 1.69 -14.08 -0.29
N ARG A 13 1.24 -15.15 0.38
CA ARG A 13 0.32 -15.07 1.52
C ARG A 13 0.99 -15.64 2.75
N SER A 14 1.02 -14.86 3.81
CA SER A 14 1.63 -15.28 5.07
C SER A 14 0.72 -14.93 6.27
N PRO A 15 0.62 -15.82 7.27
CA PRO A 15 -0.15 -15.53 8.46
C PRO A 15 0.51 -14.43 9.30
N TRP A 16 -0.32 -13.65 10.00
CA TRP A 16 0.18 -12.71 11.00
C TRP A 16 0.87 -13.47 12.14
N LYS A 17 1.85 -12.82 12.79
CA LYS A 17 2.53 -13.38 13.96
C LYS A 17 1.57 -13.74 15.10
N ASN A 18 0.46 -13.02 15.22
CA ASN A 18 -0.56 -13.25 16.25
C ASN A 18 -1.71 -14.16 15.80
N GLY A 19 -1.67 -14.71 14.58
CA GLY A 19 -2.72 -15.58 14.02
C GLY A 19 -4.04 -14.88 13.67
N GLY A 20 -4.12 -13.55 13.78
CA GLY A 20 -5.36 -12.78 13.59
C GLY A 20 -5.74 -12.51 12.13
N GLY A 21 -4.92 -12.92 11.16
CA GLY A 21 -5.20 -12.67 9.74
C GLY A 21 -4.11 -13.17 8.82
N ILE A 22 -4.26 -12.86 7.54
CA ILE A 22 -3.32 -13.20 6.46
C ILE A 22 -2.85 -11.89 5.81
N PHE A 23 -1.55 -11.73 5.65
CA PHE A 23 -0.99 -10.73 4.76
C PHE A 23 -0.98 -11.25 3.33
N THR A 24 -1.38 -10.42 2.40
CA THR A 24 -1.15 -10.63 0.97
C THR A 24 -0.05 -9.67 0.52
N ASP A 25 1.15 -10.21 0.30
CA ASP A 25 2.30 -9.43 -0.12
C ASP A 25 2.24 -9.18 -1.62
N ILE A 26 2.01 -7.91 -2.00
CA ILE A 26 1.89 -7.49 -3.39
C ILE A 26 3.27 -7.22 -3.98
N ALA A 27 4.08 -6.43 -3.28
CA ALA A 27 5.45 -6.12 -3.68
C ALA A 27 6.29 -5.67 -2.49
N ASP A 28 7.56 -5.96 -2.52
CA ASP A 28 8.54 -5.53 -1.54
C ASP A 28 9.90 -5.22 -2.17
N ALA A 29 10.75 -4.56 -1.41
CA ALA A 29 12.17 -4.43 -1.71
C ALA A 29 13.00 -4.51 -0.43
N HIS A 30 14.17 -5.11 -0.54
CA HIS A 30 15.15 -5.29 0.53
C HIS A 30 16.48 -4.65 0.16
N ARG A 31 17.34 -4.43 1.16
CA ARG A 31 18.68 -3.94 0.92
C ARG A 31 19.47 -4.95 0.07
N ALA A 32 20.17 -4.44 -0.95
CA ALA A 32 20.92 -5.30 -1.89
C ALA A 32 22.04 -6.13 -1.22
N GLU A 33 22.53 -5.67 -0.09
CA GLU A 33 23.61 -6.30 0.68
C GLU A 33 23.14 -7.45 1.56
N SER A 34 21.83 -7.60 1.73
CA SER A 34 21.25 -8.66 2.57
C SER A 34 20.92 -9.90 1.76
N ASN A 35 21.49 -11.05 2.18
CA ASN A 35 21.13 -12.36 1.66
C ASN A 35 19.85 -12.93 2.30
N VAL A 36 19.27 -12.23 3.29
CA VAL A 36 18.08 -12.63 4.03
C VAL A 36 17.00 -11.58 3.83
N LYS A 37 15.81 -12.04 3.44
CA LYS A 37 14.60 -11.21 3.35
C LYS A 37 13.88 -11.25 4.69
N ASP A 38 14.21 -10.31 5.56
CA ASP A 38 13.61 -10.11 6.87
C ASP A 38 13.24 -8.63 7.10
N TRP A 39 12.72 -8.32 8.27
CA TRP A 39 12.35 -6.96 8.63
C TRP A 39 13.55 -6.01 8.73
N ASP A 40 14.72 -6.51 9.05
CA ASP A 40 15.93 -5.70 9.20
C ASP A 40 16.47 -5.25 7.83
N SER A 41 16.31 -6.11 6.82
CA SER A 41 16.70 -5.83 5.45
C SER A 41 15.65 -5.07 4.65
N LEU A 42 14.40 -4.99 5.14
CA LEU A 42 13.29 -4.37 4.43
C LEU A 42 13.56 -2.89 4.13
N LEU A 43 13.42 -2.49 2.86
CA LEU A 43 13.38 -1.09 2.44
C LEU A 43 11.94 -0.58 2.39
N TRP A 44 11.06 -1.30 1.70
CA TRP A 44 9.63 -1.00 1.64
C TRP A 44 8.82 -2.25 1.33
N ARG A 45 7.54 -2.22 1.69
CA ARG A 45 6.56 -3.29 1.43
C ARG A 45 5.19 -2.68 1.14
N PHE A 46 4.53 -3.19 0.11
CA PHE A 46 3.14 -2.91 -0.23
C PHE A 46 2.33 -4.18 -0.10
N ALA A 47 1.31 -4.17 0.75
CA ALA A 47 0.54 -5.36 1.08
C ALA A 47 -0.92 -5.05 1.32
N SER A 48 -1.80 -6.00 1.00
CA SER A 48 -3.21 -5.99 1.41
C SER A 48 -3.41 -6.90 2.63
N THR A 49 -4.38 -6.53 3.49
CA THR A 49 -4.59 -7.20 4.77
C THR A 49 -6.04 -7.09 5.22
N PRO A 50 -6.76 -8.19 5.41
CA PRO A 50 -8.05 -8.17 6.06
C PRO A 50 -7.90 -7.96 7.58
N ILE A 51 -8.66 -7.03 8.15
CA ILE A 51 -8.82 -6.86 9.59
C ILE A 51 -10.23 -7.34 9.95
N VAL A 52 -10.29 -8.52 10.55
CA VAL A 52 -11.57 -9.19 10.84
C VAL A 52 -12.02 -9.07 12.30
N ALA A 53 -11.11 -8.67 13.19
CA ALA A 53 -11.37 -8.44 14.61
C ALA A 53 -10.50 -7.29 15.13
N PRO A 54 -10.93 -6.57 16.17
CA PRO A 54 -10.10 -5.61 16.87
C PRO A 54 -8.84 -6.28 17.44
N GLY A 55 -7.71 -5.57 17.41
CA GLY A 55 -6.48 -6.10 17.94
C GLY A 55 -5.30 -5.14 17.84
N PRO A 56 -4.18 -5.46 18.48
CA PRO A 56 -2.99 -4.65 18.44
C PRO A 56 -2.27 -4.80 17.09
N PHE A 57 -1.67 -3.71 16.61
CA PHE A 57 -0.74 -3.74 15.50
C PHE A 57 0.64 -4.22 15.95
N SER A 58 1.38 -4.79 15.00
CA SER A 58 2.77 -5.18 15.25
C SER A 58 3.62 -3.94 15.47
N HIS A 59 4.45 -3.97 16.52
CA HIS A 59 5.48 -2.98 16.79
C HIS A 59 6.63 -3.13 15.78
N MET A 60 6.94 -2.06 15.05
CA MET A 60 7.88 -2.06 13.91
C MET A 60 8.79 -0.83 13.95
N PRO A 61 9.80 -0.80 14.84
CA PRO A 61 10.69 0.35 14.99
C PRO A 61 11.43 0.70 13.69
N GLY A 62 11.54 1.99 13.40
CA GLY A 62 12.22 2.51 12.21
C GLY A 62 11.44 2.37 10.91
N ILE A 63 10.18 1.95 10.98
CA ILE A 63 9.29 1.83 9.82
C ILE A 63 8.21 2.92 9.89
N ASP A 64 8.04 3.67 8.81
CA ASP A 64 6.87 4.52 8.61
C ASP A 64 5.81 3.76 7.83
N ARG A 65 4.55 3.98 8.19
CA ARG A 65 3.41 3.27 7.62
C ARG A 65 2.38 4.26 7.09
N LEU A 66 1.90 3.98 5.88
CA LEU A 66 0.71 4.56 5.32
C LEU A 66 -0.32 3.46 5.15
N GLN A 67 -1.56 3.74 5.55
CA GLN A 67 -2.65 2.78 5.46
C GLN A 67 -3.88 3.43 4.86
N MET A 68 -4.69 2.60 4.21
CA MET A 68 -5.95 2.99 3.59
C MET A 68 -6.91 1.82 3.65
N VAL A 69 -8.14 2.04 4.12
CA VAL A 69 -9.23 1.08 3.97
C VAL A 69 -9.67 1.05 2.51
N VAL A 70 -9.67 -0.13 1.88
CA VAL A 70 -10.06 -0.34 0.48
C VAL A 70 -11.31 -1.19 0.33
N GLY A 71 -11.69 -1.93 1.38
CA GLY A 71 -12.91 -2.73 1.45
C GLY A 71 -13.52 -2.67 2.85
N GLY A 72 -14.85 -2.71 2.94
CA GLY A 72 -15.56 -2.49 4.21
C GLY A 72 -15.55 -1.03 4.66
N ARG A 73 -15.94 -0.76 5.91
CA ARG A 73 -16.05 0.59 6.49
C ARG A 73 -15.83 0.55 8.00
N GLY A 74 -15.52 1.72 8.56
CA GLY A 74 -15.59 1.91 10.01
C GLY A 74 -14.36 1.45 10.77
N LEU A 75 -13.15 1.63 10.23
CA LEU A 75 -11.91 1.41 10.96
C LEU A 75 -11.45 2.68 11.68
N VAL A 76 -11.05 2.53 12.93
CA VAL A 76 -10.34 3.55 13.70
C VAL A 76 -9.10 2.92 14.32
N LEU A 77 -7.96 3.62 14.17
CA LEU A 77 -6.72 3.22 14.81
C LEU A 77 -6.51 4.10 16.04
N LYS A 78 -6.40 3.49 17.20
CA LYS A 78 -6.24 4.20 18.49
C LYS A 78 -4.86 3.96 19.05
N SER A 79 -4.17 5.03 19.41
CA SER A 79 -2.96 5.02 20.21
C SER A 79 -3.19 5.79 21.52
N PRO A 80 -2.29 5.71 22.52
CA PRO A 80 -2.44 6.46 23.76
C PRO A 80 -2.54 7.98 23.59
N THR A 81 -2.03 8.53 22.50
CA THR A 81 -1.91 9.98 22.27
C THR A 81 -2.74 10.53 21.14
N GLN A 82 -3.23 9.68 20.23
CA GLN A 82 -3.95 10.12 19.03
C GLN A 82 -4.79 9.01 18.42
N GLU A 83 -5.77 9.41 17.62
CA GLU A 83 -6.60 8.51 16.82
C GLU A 83 -6.40 8.83 15.33
N PHE A 84 -6.45 7.78 14.50
CA PHE A 84 -6.47 7.91 13.05
C PHE A 84 -7.81 7.38 12.55
N ASP A 85 -8.54 8.24 11.83
CA ASP A 85 -9.88 7.95 11.36
C ASP A 85 -9.85 7.44 9.92
N GLU A 86 -10.15 6.17 9.74
CA GLU A 86 -10.34 5.51 8.44
C GLU A 86 -11.77 4.99 8.27
N ARG A 87 -12.77 5.64 8.90
CA ARG A 87 -14.19 5.26 8.75
C ARG A 87 -14.66 5.39 7.30
N GLU A 88 -14.16 6.42 6.62
CA GLU A 88 -14.41 6.59 5.19
C GLU A 88 -13.31 5.88 4.38
N PRO A 89 -13.68 4.88 3.54
CA PRO A 89 -12.74 4.20 2.66
C PRO A 89 -11.98 5.16 1.75
N PHE A 90 -10.78 4.76 1.36
CA PHE A 90 -9.89 5.52 0.48
C PHE A 90 -9.33 6.81 1.11
N THR A 91 -9.41 6.92 2.43
CA THR A 91 -8.69 7.94 3.20
C THR A 91 -7.35 7.37 3.66
N THR A 92 -6.26 8.10 3.38
CA THR A 92 -4.92 7.67 3.81
C THR A 92 -4.59 8.22 5.18
N VAL A 93 -4.12 7.36 6.07
CA VAL A 93 -3.51 7.74 7.34
C VAL A 93 -2.02 7.42 7.34
N ARG A 94 -1.24 8.20 8.09
CA ARG A 94 0.21 8.01 8.25
C ARG A 94 0.55 7.92 9.73
N PHE A 95 1.33 6.92 10.10
CA PHE A 95 1.82 6.74 11.47
C PHE A 95 3.17 6.01 11.48
N THR A 96 3.85 6.08 12.61
CA THR A 96 5.13 5.39 12.81
C THR A 96 4.92 4.01 13.37
N GLY A 97 5.79 3.07 13.02
CA GLY A 97 5.68 1.68 13.47
C GLY A 97 5.96 1.47 14.96
N GLU A 98 6.47 2.50 15.65
CA GLU A 98 6.67 2.51 17.10
C GLU A 98 5.37 2.74 17.90
N LEU A 99 4.33 3.29 17.26
CA LEU A 99 3.08 3.58 17.94
C LEU A 99 2.39 2.28 18.38
N GLU A 100 2.00 2.23 19.63
CA GLU A 100 1.12 1.19 20.16
C GLU A 100 -0.31 1.45 19.67
N ILE A 101 -0.66 0.80 18.58
CA ILE A 101 -1.97 0.97 17.94
C ILE A 101 -2.84 -0.23 18.23
N VAL A 102 -4.09 0.03 18.60
CA VAL A 102 -5.18 -0.95 18.67
C VAL A 102 -6.25 -0.55 17.65
N THR A 103 -6.72 -1.51 16.88
CA THR A 103 -7.80 -1.30 15.91
C THR A 103 -9.17 -1.39 16.54
N GLU A 104 -10.10 -0.56 16.09
CA GLU A 104 -11.51 -0.62 16.43
C GLU A 104 -12.33 -0.70 15.14
N LEU A 105 -13.10 -1.79 15.00
CA LEU A 105 -14.03 -1.98 13.88
C LEU A 105 -15.41 -1.54 14.30
N GLN A 106 -16.11 -0.76 13.47
CA GLN A 106 -17.43 -0.24 13.76
C GLN A 106 -18.53 -0.87 12.89
N GLU A 107 -18.24 -1.12 11.63
CA GLU A 107 -19.18 -1.63 10.64
C GLU A 107 -18.78 -3.02 10.09
N GLY A 108 -18.10 -3.84 10.89
CA GLY A 108 -17.64 -5.19 10.50
C GLY A 108 -16.21 -5.23 9.97
N PRO A 109 -15.82 -6.36 9.34
CA PRO A 109 -14.49 -6.53 8.78
C PRO A 109 -14.15 -5.51 7.70
N VAL A 110 -12.87 -5.14 7.63
CA VAL A 110 -12.34 -4.25 6.58
C VAL A 110 -11.13 -4.90 5.90
N GLU A 111 -10.86 -4.46 4.69
CA GLU A 111 -9.61 -4.72 4.00
C GLU A 111 -8.81 -3.42 3.91
N VAL A 112 -7.53 -3.50 4.25
CA VAL A 112 -6.63 -2.34 4.21
C VAL A 112 -5.45 -2.61 3.29
N VAL A 113 -5.01 -1.58 2.59
CA VAL A 113 -3.71 -1.55 1.93
C VAL A 113 -2.72 -0.84 2.84
N ASN A 114 -1.55 -1.45 3.03
CA ASN A 114 -0.43 -0.90 3.78
C ASN A 114 0.75 -0.65 2.85
N LEU A 115 1.28 0.57 2.86
CA LEU A 115 2.58 0.91 2.30
C LEU A 115 3.52 1.24 3.47
N MET A 116 4.54 0.42 3.66
CA MET A 116 5.50 0.51 4.75
C MET A 116 6.89 0.78 4.18
N GLY A 117 7.68 1.59 4.88
CA GLY A 117 9.04 1.86 4.44
C GLY A 117 9.99 2.24 5.55
N ARG A 118 11.25 1.94 5.35
CA ARG A 118 12.30 2.26 6.31
C ARG A 118 12.52 3.76 6.34
N ARG A 119 12.33 4.33 7.52
CA ARG A 119 12.52 5.76 7.76
C ARG A 119 13.92 6.20 7.39
N GLY A 120 14.02 7.31 6.65
CA GLY A 120 15.30 7.86 6.16
C GLY A 120 15.88 7.14 4.94
N ALA A 121 15.37 5.97 4.53
CA ALA A 121 15.83 5.27 3.33
C ALA A 121 14.86 5.45 2.14
N VAL A 122 13.57 5.61 2.41
CA VAL A 122 12.55 5.82 1.39
C VAL A 122 11.58 6.93 1.79
N ALA A 123 11.10 7.68 0.80
CA ALA A 123 9.93 8.54 0.91
C ALA A 123 8.73 7.81 0.32
N LEU A 124 7.58 7.87 1.02
CA LEU A 124 6.37 7.13 0.67
C LEU A 124 5.20 8.09 0.47
N GLU A 125 4.39 7.79 -0.55
CA GLU A 125 3.07 8.39 -0.74
C GLU A 125 2.05 7.29 -1.06
N LEU A 126 0.83 7.44 -0.55
CA LEU A 126 -0.30 6.54 -0.80
C LEU A 126 -1.53 7.39 -1.05
N GLU A 127 -2.18 7.22 -2.18
CA GLU A 127 -3.39 7.95 -2.51
C GLU A 127 -4.38 7.09 -3.30
N ALA A 128 -5.66 7.43 -3.20
CA ALA A 128 -6.69 6.86 -4.07
C ALA A 128 -6.92 7.78 -5.28
N LEU A 129 -6.86 7.21 -6.46
CA LEU A 129 -7.19 7.88 -7.71
C LEU A 129 -8.59 7.46 -8.14
N LYS A 130 -9.44 8.44 -8.47
CA LYS A 130 -10.79 8.23 -9.04
C LYS A 130 -10.80 8.75 -10.48
N ALA A 131 -11.38 7.99 -11.38
CA ALA A 131 -11.49 8.39 -12.79
C ALA A 131 -12.56 9.49 -13.02
N PRO A 132 -12.33 10.45 -13.94
CA PRO A 132 -11.05 10.71 -14.59
C PRO A 132 -10.08 11.40 -13.62
N GLY A 133 -8.82 11.01 -13.64
CA GLY A 133 -7.80 11.61 -12.78
C GLY A 133 -6.42 11.55 -13.44
N GLU A 134 -5.59 12.54 -13.17
CA GLU A 134 -4.23 12.62 -13.71
C GLU A 134 -3.24 12.92 -12.58
N ARG A 135 -2.06 12.30 -12.66
CA ARG A 135 -0.94 12.50 -11.76
C ARG A 135 0.37 12.56 -12.53
N ARG A 136 1.25 13.47 -12.11
CA ARG A 136 2.64 13.45 -12.53
C ARG A 136 3.43 12.61 -11.53
N LEU A 137 3.99 11.51 -12.03
CA LEU A 137 4.82 10.59 -11.25
C LEU A 137 6.29 11.02 -11.39
N PRO A 138 7.03 11.24 -10.29
CA PRO A 138 8.48 11.46 -10.34
C PRO A 138 9.25 10.16 -10.65
N ALA A 139 10.57 10.23 -10.74
CA ALA A 139 11.42 9.05 -10.74
C ALA A 139 11.19 8.24 -9.45
N GLY A 140 11.15 6.91 -9.55
CA GLY A 140 10.85 6.03 -8.40
C GLY A 140 10.11 4.77 -8.82
N THR A 141 9.61 4.04 -7.82
CA THR A 141 8.73 2.88 -7.99
C THR A 141 7.29 3.29 -7.66
N HIS A 142 6.37 2.96 -8.55
CA HIS A 142 4.94 3.23 -8.40
C HIS A 142 4.15 1.94 -8.54
N LEU A 143 3.17 1.74 -7.67
CA LEU A 143 2.29 0.58 -7.61
C LEU A 143 0.86 1.05 -7.81
N ILE A 144 0.27 0.71 -8.94
CA ILE A 144 -1.12 1.04 -9.27
C ILE A 144 -1.94 -0.23 -9.04
N TYR A 145 -2.67 -0.25 -7.93
CA TYR A 145 -3.45 -1.41 -7.47
C TYR A 145 -4.93 -1.21 -7.72
N ALA A 146 -5.56 -2.14 -8.43
CA ALA A 146 -6.99 -2.16 -8.71
C ALA A 146 -7.75 -2.75 -7.51
N ALA A 147 -7.86 -1.97 -6.42
CA ALA A 147 -8.42 -2.40 -5.15
C ALA A 147 -9.95 -2.57 -5.17
N HIS A 148 -10.66 -1.92 -6.10
CA HIS A 148 -12.12 -1.91 -6.15
C HIS A 148 -12.62 -2.03 -7.61
N GLY A 149 -12.68 -3.26 -8.10
CA GLY A 149 -12.99 -3.55 -9.50
C GLY A 149 -11.83 -3.27 -10.45
N ASP A 150 -12.07 -3.49 -11.73
CA ASP A 150 -11.09 -3.24 -12.78
C ASP A 150 -10.85 -1.73 -12.98
N CYS A 151 -9.67 -1.36 -13.43
CA CYS A 151 -9.37 0.00 -13.83
C CYS A 151 -8.52 0.06 -15.10
N ASP A 152 -8.72 1.13 -15.88
CA ASP A 152 -7.91 1.44 -17.05
C ASP A 152 -7.08 2.68 -16.79
N ILE A 153 -5.82 2.58 -17.11
CA ILE A 153 -4.88 3.69 -16.98
C ILE A 153 -4.16 3.95 -18.30
N ARG A 154 -3.67 5.17 -18.44
CA ARG A 154 -2.74 5.57 -19.51
C ARG A 154 -1.47 6.14 -18.88
N LEU A 155 -0.32 5.59 -19.28
CA LEU A 155 0.99 6.03 -18.81
C LEU A 155 1.81 6.49 -20.02
N ASP A 156 2.10 7.81 -20.10
CA ASP A 156 2.79 8.44 -21.22
C ASP A 156 2.23 8.01 -22.60
N GLY A 157 0.90 7.93 -22.71
CA GLY A 157 0.20 7.55 -23.94
C GLY A 157 0.02 6.04 -24.16
N THR A 158 0.57 5.17 -23.30
CA THR A 158 0.37 3.72 -23.38
C THR A 158 -0.76 3.29 -22.44
N ASP A 159 -1.74 2.56 -22.97
CA ASP A 159 -2.90 2.08 -22.20
C ASP A 159 -2.61 0.74 -21.52
N PHE A 160 -3.11 0.59 -20.28
CA PHE A 160 -3.06 -0.63 -19.49
C PHE A 160 -4.44 -0.88 -18.86
N ALA A 161 -4.95 -2.10 -19.03
CA ALA A 161 -6.08 -2.61 -18.27
C ALA A 161 -5.56 -3.41 -17.06
N ILE A 162 -6.03 -3.08 -15.86
CA ILE A 162 -5.63 -3.73 -14.61
C ILE A 162 -6.89 -4.34 -14.02
N SER A 163 -6.95 -5.68 -14.00
CA SER A 163 -8.06 -6.39 -13.39
C SER A 163 -8.05 -6.27 -11.89
N HIS A 164 -9.21 -6.45 -11.28
CA HIS A 164 -9.41 -6.40 -9.83
C HIS A 164 -8.33 -7.21 -9.08
N GLU A 165 -7.82 -6.63 -8.00
CA GLU A 165 -6.73 -7.14 -7.16
C GLU A 165 -5.35 -7.26 -7.85
N ASN A 166 -5.22 -6.98 -9.13
CA ASN A 166 -3.91 -6.92 -9.77
C ASN A 166 -3.24 -5.56 -9.55
N THR A 167 -1.92 -5.54 -9.72
CA THR A 167 -1.11 -4.32 -9.56
C THR A 167 -0.21 -4.12 -10.77
N LEU A 168 -0.23 -2.93 -11.36
CA LEU A 168 0.82 -2.53 -12.30
C LEU A 168 1.95 -1.87 -11.51
N LYS A 169 3.11 -2.53 -11.46
CA LYS A 169 4.37 -1.95 -10.96
C LYS A 169 5.05 -1.18 -12.07
N VAL A 170 5.39 0.09 -11.80
CA VAL A 170 6.07 1.00 -12.74
C VAL A 170 7.36 1.49 -12.08
N GLU A 171 8.49 1.31 -12.77
CA GLU A 171 9.81 1.79 -12.34
C GLU A 171 10.25 2.90 -13.31
N LEU A 172 10.40 4.11 -12.79
CA LEU A 172 10.69 5.32 -13.55
C LEU A 172 12.08 5.86 -13.22
N THR A 173 12.84 6.23 -14.25
CA THR A 173 14.12 6.96 -14.12
C THR A 173 13.95 8.47 -14.30
N GLY A 174 12.78 8.92 -14.70
CA GLY A 174 12.39 10.32 -14.89
C GLY A 174 10.91 10.49 -14.66
N ALA A 175 10.41 11.72 -14.77
CA ALA A 175 8.99 11.99 -14.56
C ALA A 175 8.12 11.45 -15.72
N SER A 176 6.95 10.92 -15.39
CA SER A 176 5.92 10.40 -16.32
C SER A 176 4.54 10.93 -15.93
N THR A 177 3.59 10.88 -16.88
CA THR A 177 2.19 11.24 -16.64
C THR A 177 1.34 9.99 -16.60
N LEU A 178 0.66 9.79 -15.47
CA LEU A 178 -0.35 8.75 -15.27
C LEU A 178 -1.73 9.37 -15.36
N ALA A 179 -2.58 8.87 -16.24
CA ALA A 179 -4.01 9.19 -16.28
C ALA A 179 -4.81 7.93 -15.91
N LEU A 180 -5.71 8.05 -14.92
CA LEU A 180 -6.72 7.04 -14.65
C LEU A 180 -7.92 7.34 -15.57
N VAL A 181 -8.19 6.42 -16.49
CA VAL A 181 -9.21 6.55 -17.54
C VAL A 181 -10.56 6.06 -17.02
N SER A 182 -10.57 4.92 -16.34
CA SER A 182 -11.79 4.34 -15.75
C SER A 182 -11.49 3.68 -14.41
N GLY A 183 -12.52 3.53 -13.56
CA GLY A 183 -12.46 2.83 -12.30
C GLY A 183 -11.86 3.65 -11.15
N LEU A 184 -11.32 2.92 -10.17
CA LEU A 184 -10.63 3.45 -8.99
C LEU A 184 -9.35 2.65 -8.75
N ALA A 185 -8.25 3.34 -8.54
CA ALA A 185 -6.97 2.70 -8.23
C ALA A 185 -6.35 3.27 -6.95
N VAL A 186 -5.60 2.45 -6.24
CA VAL A 186 -4.70 2.89 -5.17
C VAL A 186 -3.30 3.05 -5.74
N LEU A 187 -2.75 4.24 -5.62
CA LEU A 187 -1.39 4.56 -6.05
C LEU A 187 -0.46 4.63 -4.85
N GLY A 188 0.45 3.67 -4.75
CA GLY A 188 1.59 3.70 -3.84
C GLY A 188 2.84 4.19 -4.59
N SER A 189 3.48 5.23 -4.08
CA SER A 189 4.71 5.79 -4.66
C SER A 189 5.87 5.69 -3.68
N ILE A 190 7.00 5.20 -4.14
CA ILE A 190 8.21 4.97 -3.36
C ILE A 190 9.39 5.64 -4.06
N GLN A 191 10.09 6.50 -3.33
CA GLN A 191 11.35 7.12 -3.77
C GLN A 191 12.45 6.73 -2.80
N VAL A 192 13.55 6.20 -3.32
CA VAL A 192 14.75 5.95 -2.50
C VAL A 192 15.40 7.31 -2.22
N VAL A 193 15.61 7.58 -0.94
CA VAL A 193 16.30 8.78 -0.47
C VAL A 193 17.81 8.44 -0.45
N GLY A 194 18.58 9.14 -1.30
CA GLY A 194 20.03 8.96 -1.40
C GLY A 194 20.80 9.63 -0.27
#